data_4619c8d78e6d87bddba777d77082ab29
#
_entry.id   4619c8d78e6d87bddba777d77082ab29
#
_cell.length_a   1.000
_cell.length_b   1.000
_cell.length_c   1.000
_cell.angle_alpha   90.00
_cell.angle_beta   90.00
_cell.angle_gamma   90.00
#
_symmetry.space_group_name_H-M   'P 1'
#
loop_
_entity.id
_entity.type
_entity.pdbx_description
1 polymer ?
#
loop_
_entity_poly.entity_id
_entity_poly.type
_entity_poly.pdbx_seq_one_letter_code
_entity_poly.pdbx_strand_id
1 'polypeptide(L)'
;MIAMARSRLARYPQVGYVVSDFRSFEFNRGFDAVLSSLALLHLATDEEKKLFYQRIYDGLAPGGIFYNADVVLGSSEFLQEIYMERWRNFMSRNVSKDEVEGKWIPKYQAEDRPARLMDQLEWMTEIGFVDVDVIWKCYNFAVYGGVRR
;
A
#
# COMPACT_ATOMS: atom_id res chain seq x y z
N MET A 1 -7.05 -9.43 -13.56
CA MET A 1 -5.95 -9.70 -12.60
C MET A 1 -5.87 -11.16 -12.17
N ILE A 2 -6.91 -11.80 -11.64
CA ILE A 2 -6.88 -13.20 -11.15
C ILE A 2 -6.43 -14.22 -12.22
N ALA A 3 -6.90 -14.09 -13.47
CA ALA A 3 -6.48 -15.01 -14.56
C ALA A 3 -4.95 -14.94 -14.80
N MET A 4 -4.37 -13.74 -14.78
CA MET A 4 -2.91 -13.58 -14.88
C MET A 4 -2.17 -14.13 -13.65
N ALA A 5 -2.71 -13.93 -12.45
CA ALA A 5 -2.12 -14.50 -11.24
C ALA A 5 -2.10 -16.03 -11.30
N ARG A 6 -3.21 -16.65 -11.69
CA ARG A 6 -3.30 -18.10 -11.88
C ARG A 6 -2.27 -18.62 -12.89
N SER A 7 -2.12 -17.93 -14.03
CA SER A 7 -1.12 -18.31 -15.04
C SER A 7 0.31 -18.20 -14.51
N ARG A 8 0.65 -17.09 -13.83
CA ARG A 8 2.02 -16.88 -13.29
C ARG A 8 2.37 -17.79 -12.13
N LEU A 9 1.38 -18.15 -11.32
CA LEU A 9 1.56 -18.97 -10.11
C LEU A 9 1.15 -20.44 -10.31
N ALA A 10 0.93 -20.88 -11.56
CA ALA A 10 0.48 -22.25 -11.87
C ALA A 10 1.40 -23.35 -11.31
N ARG A 11 2.69 -23.05 -11.11
CA ARG A 11 3.64 -23.98 -10.51
C ARG A 11 3.51 -24.14 -8.98
N TYR A 12 2.66 -23.34 -8.34
CA TYR A 12 2.43 -23.38 -6.90
C TYR A 12 0.99 -23.81 -6.60
N PRO A 13 0.72 -25.14 -6.51
CA PRO A 13 -0.65 -25.66 -6.36
C PRO A 13 -1.32 -25.28 -5.04
N GLN A 14 -0.54 -24.87 -4.03
CA GLN A 14 -1.03 -24.45 -2.73
C GLN A 14 -1.62 -23.02 -2.73
N VAL A 15 -1.50 -22.25 -3.82
CA VAL A 15 -2.01 -20.87 -3.87
C VAL A 15 -3.51 -20.86 -4.01
N GLY A 16 -4.19 -20.29 -3.04
CA GLY A 16 -5.62 -19.94 -3.09
C GLY A 16 -5.86 -18.55 -3.71
N TYR A 17 -7.01 -18.36 -4.34
CA TYR A 17 -7.38 -17.09 -4.95
C TYR A 17 -8.75 -16.67 -4.45
N VAL A 18 -8.83 -15.47 -3.86
CA VAL A 18 -10.07 -14.88 -3.37
C VAL A 18 -10.33 -13.58 -4.11
N VAL A 19 -11.57 -13.36 -4.55
CA VAL A 19 -12.06 -12.08 -5.05
C VAL A 19 -13.00 -11.52 -4.01
N SER A 20 -12.63 -10.43 -3.37
CA SER A 20 -13.43 -9.79 -2.33
C SER A 20 -13.18 -8.28 -2.32
N ASP A 21 -14.14 -7.54 -1.82
CA ASP A 21 -13.95 -6.14 -1.44
C ASP A 21 -13.13 -6.06 -0.15
N PHE A 22 -12.25 -5.06 -0.04
CA PHE A 22 -11.47 -4.81 1.17
C PHE A 22 -12.36 -4.66 2.43
N ARG A 23 -13.52 -4.03 2.28
CA ARG A 23 -14.44 -3.79 3.39
C ARG A 23 -15.07 -5.06 3.94
N SER A 24 -15.29 -6.06 3.08
CA SER A 24 -15.95 -7.33 3.41
C SER A 24 -15.00 -8.51 3.59
N PHE A 25 -13.74 -8.38 3.20
CA PHE A 25 -12.76 -9.47 3.36
C PHE A 25 -12.47 -9.71 4.84
N GLU A 26 -12.70 -10.94 5.30
CA GLU A 26 -12.35 -11.36 6.65
C GLU A 26 -11.01 -12.07 6.65
N PHE A 27 -10.08 -11.58 7.47
CA PHE A 27 -8.82 -12.27 7.72
C PHE A 27 -9.09 -13.43 8.68
N ASN A 28 -9.02 -14.66 8.17
CA ASN A 28 -8.95 -15.83 9.04
C ASN A 28 -7.67 -15.72 9.88
N ARG A 29 -7.74 -16.02 11.18
CA ARG A 29 -6.60 -15.86 12.09
C ARG A 29 -5.44 -16.78 11.72
N GLY A 30 -4.22 -16.29 11.92
CA GLY A 30 -3.01 -17.09 11.89
C GLY A 30 -2.16 -16.97 10.62
N PHE A 31 -2.23 -15.83 9.89
CA PHE A 31 -1.28 -15.56 8.81
C PHE A 31 0.11 -15.27 9.38
N ASP A 32 1.15 -15.93 8.85
CA ASP A 32 2.55 -15.61 9.17
C ASP A 32 3.00 -14.30 8.50
N ALA A 33 2.38 -13.94 7.37
CA ALA A 33 2.66 -12.70 6.67
C ALA A 33 1.45 -12.18 5.91
N VAL A 34 1.27 -10.86 5.91
CA VAL A 34 0.37 -10.14 5.01
C VAL A 34 1.20 -9.13 4.22
N LEU A 35 1.11 -9.20 2.90
CA LEU A 35 1.80 -8.29 1.99
C LEU A 35 0.78 -7.55 1.13
N SER A 36 0.92 -6.25 1.00
CA SER A 36 0.11 -5.41 0.13
C SER A 36 1.00 -4.66 -0.85
N SER A 37 0.52 -4.47 -2.07
CA SER A 37 1.22 -3.66 -3.08
C SER A 37 0.23 -2.88 -3.93
N LEU A 38 0.34 -1.55 -3.90
CA LEU A 38 -0.47 -0.60 -4.66
C LEU A 38 -1.98 -0.89 -4.55
N ALA A 39 -2.44 -1.14 -3.33
CA ALA A 39 -3.81 -1.54 -3.06
C ALA A 39 -4.49 -0.68 -1.97
N LEU A 40 -3.80 -0.42 -0.86
CA LEU A 40 -4.41 0.25 0.29
C LEU A 40 -4.57 1.76 0.08
N LEU A 41 -3.86 2.34 -0.88
CA LEU A 41 -4.06 3.72 -1.36
C LEU A 41 -5.48 3.97 -1.92
N HIS A 42 -6.22 2.91 -2.28
CA HIS A 42 -7.60 3.02 -2.76
C HIS A 42 -8.65 3.05 -1.64
N LEU A 43 -8.28 2.83 -0.39
CA LEU A 43 -9.16 3.07 0.76
C LEU A 43 -9.40 4.57 0.90
N ALA A 44 -10.68 4.96 1.00
CA ALA A 44 -11.11 6.34 0.75
C ALA A 44 -10.67 7.32 1.85
N THR A 45 -10.60 6.85 3.10
CA THR A 45 -10.25 7.71 4.25
C THR A 45 -9.15 7.11 5.11
N ASP A 46 -8.55 7.93 5.95
CA ASP A 46 -7.52 7.50 6.90
C ASP A 46 -8.10 6.55 7.96
N GLU A 47 -9.36 6.76 8.34
CA GLU A 47 -10.09 5.88 9.25
C GLU A 47 -10.28 4.48 8.63
N GLU A 48 -10.66 4.40 7.35
CA GLU A 48 -10.77 3.13 6.64
C GLU A 48 -9.41 2.40 6.59
N LYS A 49 -8.30 3.14 6.39
CA LYS A 49 -6.96 2.56 6.40
C LYS A 49 -6.57 2.04 7.78
N LYS A 50 -6.78 2.85 8.82
CA LYS A 50 -6.55 2.44 10.23
C LYS A 50 -7.33 1.18 10.57
N LEU A 51 -8.61 1.15 10.24
CA LEU A 51 -9.46 -0.02 10.49
C LEU A 51 -8.95 -1.26 9.73
N PHE A 52 -8.49 -1.07 8.49
CA PHE A 52 -7.94 -2.17 7.71
C PHE A 52 -6.62 -2.69 8.29
N TYR A 53 -5.74 -1.81 8.77
CA TYR A 53 -4.51 -2.20 9.47
C TYR A 53 -4.81 -2.96 10.77
N GLN A 54 -5.83 -2.54 11.52
CA GLN A 54 -6.28 -3.27 12.71
C GLN A 54 -6.74 -4.69 12.35
N ARG A 55 -7.52 -4.84 11.27
CA ARG A 55 -7.98 -6.16 10.80
C ARG A 55 -6.83 -7.05 10.34
N ILE A 56 -5.81 -6.48 9.69
CA ILE A 56 -4.58 -7.21 9.36
C ILE A 56 -3.88 -7.67 10.64
N TYR A 57 -3.71 -6.77 11.60
CA TYR A 57 -3.10 -7.09 12.89
C TYR A 57 -3.82 -8.26 13.58
N ASP A 58 -5.15 -8.20 13.65
CA ASP A 58 -5.96 -9.25 14.28
C ASP A 58 -5.86 -10.60 13.53
N GLY A 59 -5.68 -10.57 12.21
CA GLY A 59 -5.52 -11.75 11.36
C GLY A 59 -4.13 -12.38 11.35
N LEU A 60 -3.09 -11.65 11.74
CA LEU A 60 -1.73 -12.20 11.81
C LEU A 60 -1.58 -13.18 12.98
N ALA A 61 -0.69 -14.14 12.88
CA ALA A 61 -0.20 -14.92 14.02
C ALA A 61 0.75 -14.08 14.90
N PRO A 62 0.95 -14.41 16.18
CA PRO A 62 2.02 -13.81 16.96
C PRO A 62 3.38 -14.00 16.26
N GLY A 63 4.14 -12.92 16.11
CA GLY A 63 5.38 -12.89 15.30
C GLY A 63 5.16 -12.72 13.80
N GLY A 64 3.90 -12.68 13.34
CA GLY A 64 3.56 -12.45 11.93
C GLY A 64 3.88 -11.02 11.49
N ILE A 65 4.19 -10.84 10.21
CA ILE A 65 4.62 -9.57 9.62
C ILE A 65 3.57 -8.97 8.70
N PHE A 66 3.49 -7.65 8.68
CA PHE A 66 2.76 -6.90 7.66
C PHE A 66 3.68 -5.92 6.96
N TYR A 67 3.71 -5.99 5.62
CA TYR A 67 4.40 -5.00 4.79
C TYR A 67 3.47 -4.45 3.71
N ASN A 68 3.47 -3.12 3.58
CA ASN A 68 2.75 -2.39 2.53
C ASN A 68 3.74 -1.67 1.61
N ALA A 69 3.66 -1.95 0.31
CA ALA A 69 4.37 -1.23 -0.74
C ALA A 69 3.40 -0.31 -1.45
N ASP A 70 3.45 1.00 -1.19
CA ASP A 70 2.40 1.90 -1.64
C ASP A 70 2.91 3.29 -2.02
N VAL A 71 2.04 4.07 -2.65
CA VAL A 71 2.23 5.51 -2.84
C VAL A 71 1.85 6.22 -1.54
N VAL A 72 2.72 7.10 -1.08
CA VAL A 72 2.57 7.85 0.17
C VAL A 72 2.73 9.35 -0.06
N LEU A 73 2.12 10.15 0.79
CA LEU A 73 2.32 11.60 0.80
C LEU A 73 3.60 11.98 1.55
N GLY A 74 4.17 13.11 1.18
CA GLY A 74 5.25 13.76 1.91
C GLY A 74 4.76 14.29 3.26
N SER A 75 5.69 14.48 4.20
CA SER A 75 5.39 15.04 5.52
C SER A 75 5.12 16.55 5.48
N SER A 76 5.42 17.23 4.36
CA SER A 76 5.12 18.65 4.13
C SER A 76 4.74 18.90 2.67
N GLU A 77 4.09 20.02 2.40
CA GLU A 77 3.75 20.45 1.03
C GLU A 77 5.02 20.56 0.16
N PHE A 78 6.08 21.13 0.69
CA PHE A 78 7.37 21.24 -0.01
C PHE A 78 7.91 19.88 -0.46
N LEU A 79 7.88 18.87 0.42
CA LEU A 79 8.33 17.53 0.05
C LEU A 79 7.37 16.87 -0.95
N GLN A 80 6.07 17.11 -0.80
CA GLN A 80 5.07 16.59 -1.73
C GLN A 80 5.26 17.15 -3.14
N GLU A 81 5.56 18.43 -3.29
CA GLU A 81 5.87 19.04 -4.59
C GLU A 81 7.09 18.40 -5.25
N ILE A 82 8.19 18.21 -4.48
CA ILE A 82 9.39 17.52 -4.97
C ILE A 82 9.05 16.10 -5.43
N TYR A 83 8.26 15.35 -4.65
CA TYR A 83 7.90 13.97 -4.98
C TYR A 83 7.08 13.91 -6.26
N MET A 84 6.11 14.81 -6.41
CA MET A 84 5.27 14.88 -7.62
C MET A 84 6.09 15.29 -8.86
N GLU A 85 7.03 16.23 -8.70
CA GLU A 85 7.94 16.60 -9.80
C GLU A 85 8.81 15.41 -10.23
N ARG A 86 9.42 14.70 -9.28
CA ARG A 86 10.24 13.51 -9.56
C ARG A 86 9.44 12.40 -10.23
N TRP A 87 8.20 12.20 -9.81
CA TRP A 87 7.32 11.21 -10.42
C TRP A 87 6.93 11.61 -11.85
N ARG A 88 6.59 12.87 -12.10
CA ARG A 88 6.36 13.38 -13.46
C ARG A 88 7.57 13.15 -14.37
N ASN A 89 8.75 13.50 -13.88
CA ASN A 89 10.00 13.30 -14.61
C ASN A 89 10.30 11.82 -14.89
N PHE A 90 9.96 10.93 -13.98
CA PHE A 90 10.08 9.49 -14.17
C PHE A 90 9.13 8.99 -15.26
N MET A 91 7.85 9.36 -15.19
CA MET A 91 6.85 8.97 -16.20
C MET A 91 7.21 9.49 -17.59
N SER A 92 7.72 10.72 -17.68
CA SER A 92 8.11 11.36 -18.96
C SER A 92 9.30 10.69 -19.67
N ARG A 93 9.94 9.70 -19.06
CA ARG A 93 10.94 8.85 -19.73
C ARG A 93 10.32 7.83 -20.68
N ASN A 94 9.03 7.49 -20.47
CA ASN A 94 8.35 6.43 -21.20
C ASN A 94 7.11 6.91 -21.96
N VAL A 95 6.54 8.06 -21.57
CA VAL A 95 5.34 8.66 -22.18
C VAL A 95 5.54 10.16 -22.35
N SER A 96 4.76 10.82 -23.22
CA SER A 96 4.86 12.26 -23.43
C SER A 96 4.42 13.06 -22.18
N LYS A 97 4.93 14.28 -22.04
CA LYS A 97 4.49 15.18 -20.96
C LYS A 97 2.99 15.45 -21.00
N ASP A 98 2.42 15.59 -22.20
CA ASP A 98 0.98 15.82 -22.38
C ASP A 98 0.17 14.61 -21.88
N GLU A 99 0.66 13.40 -22.08
CA GLU A 99 0.02 12.19 -21.53
C GLU A 99 0.17 12.12 -20.02
N VAL A 100 1.30 12.53 -19.46
CA VAL A 100 1.50 12.60 -18.00
C VAL A 100 0.47 13.55 -17.38
N GLU A 101 0.38 14.78 -17.87
CA GLU A 101 -0.48 15.81 -17.28
C GLU A 101 -1.96 15.65 -17.66
N GLY A 102 -2.27 15.13 -18.84
CA GLY A 102 -3.65 14.97 -19.32
C GLY A 102 -4.33 13.67 -18.91
N LYS A 103 -3.57 12.65 -18.54
CA LYS A 103 -4.12 11.33 -18.23
C LYS A 103 -3.68 10.78 -16.88
N TRP A 104 -2.36 10.69 -16.62
CA TRP A 104 -1.86 9.96 -15.46
C TRP A 104 -2.02 10.73 -14.15
N ILE A 105 -1.73 12.03 -14.15
CA ILE A 105 -1.92 12.85 -12.96
C ILE A 105 -3.40 13.00 -12.59
N PRO A 106 -4.32 13.32 -13.54
CA PRO A 106 -5.76 13.34 -13.23
C PRO A 106 -6.30 12.00 -12.75
N LYS A 107 -5.84 10.89 -13.33
CA LYS A 107 -6.23 9.55 -12.87
C LYS A 107 -5.82 9.29 -11.43
N TYR A 108 -4.57 9.56 -11.09
CA TYR A 108 -4.07 9.49 -9.71
C TYR A 108 -4.92 10.33 -8.75
N GLN A 109 -5.19 11.57 -9.11
CA GLN A 109 -5.99 12.48 -8.26
C GLN A 109 -7.45 12.00 -8.09
N ALA A 110 -8.00 11.34 -9.09
CA ALA A 110 -9.37 10.83 -9.05
C ALA A 110 -9.52 9.53 -8.26
N GLU A 111 -8.57 8.59 -8.44
CA GLU A 111 -8.72 7.21 -7.98
C GLU A 111 -7.95 6.91 -6.68
N ASP A 112 -6.83 7.61 -6.43
CA ASP A 112 -5.94 7.30 -5.32
C ASP A 112 -6.17 8.25 -4.13
N ARG A 113 -6.03 7.71 -2.93
CA ARG A 113 -6.16 8.42 -1.65
C ARG A 113 -4.97 8.07 -0.75
N PRO A 114 -3.73 8.41 -1.17
CA PRO A 114 -2.56 8.14 -0.35
C PRO A 114 -2.62 8.92 0.96
N ALA A 115 -2.10 8.35 2.03
CA ALA A 115 -1.91 9.01 3.31
C ALA A 115 -0.43 9.36 3.52
N ARG A 116 -0.15 10.25 4.48
CA ARG A 116 1.22 10.58 4.85
C ARG A 116 1.92 9.35 5.44
N LEU A 117 3.16 9.12 5.01
CA LEU A 117 3.92 7.97 5.50
C LEU A 117 4.05 7.96 7.02
N MET A 118 4.37 9.12 7.60
CA MET A 118 4.57 9.21 9.06
C MET A 118 3.30 8.88 9.84
N ASP A 119 2.14 9.35 9.37
CA ASP A 119 0.86 9.07 10.01
C ASP A 119 0.56 7.55 9.96
N GLN A 120 0.88 6.89 8.84
CA GLN A 120 0.67 5.45 8.70
C GLN A 120 1.57 4.62 9.63
N LEU A 121 2.82 5.04 9.85
CA LEU A 121 3.72 4.39 10.83
C LEU A 121 3.21 4.58 12.26
N GLU A 122 2.70 5.78 12.58
CA GLU A 122 2.10 6.07 13.88
C GLU A 122 0.86 5.20 14.11
N TRP A 123 -0.06 5.11 13.13
CA TRP A 123 -1.24 4.24 13.23
C TRP A 123 -0.87 2.78 13.48
N MET A 124 0.15 2.27 12.78
CA MET A 124 0.61 0.89 13.01
C MET A 124 1.11 0.70 14.44
N THR A 125 1.86 1.67 14.97
CA THR A 125 2.36 1.63 16.35
C THR A 125 1.21 1.69 17.36
N GLU A 126 0.23 2.58 17.15
CA GLU A 126 -0.98 2.70 17.98
C GLU A 126 -1.80 1.40 18.01
N ILE A 127 -1.89 0.69 16.88
CA ILE A 127 -2.58 -0.61 16.77
C ILE A 127 -1.87 -1.71 17.56
N GLY A 128 -0.54 -1.59 17.77
CA GLY A 128 0.24 -2.54 18.53
C GLY A 128 1.29 -3.30 17.72
N PHE A 129 1.51 -2.95 16.47
CA PHE A 129 2.68 -3.43 15.74
C PHE A 129 3.95 -2.95 16.43
N VAL A 130 4.96 -3.81 16.46
CA VAL A 130 6.31 -3.49 16.91
C VAL A 130 7.28 -3.53 15.73
N ASP A 131 8.49 -3.02 15.94
CA ASP A 131 9.51 -2.95 14.90
C ASP A 131 8.96 -2.30 13.59
N VAL A 132 8.12 -1.25 13.79
CA VAL A 132 7.53 -0.49 12.69
C VAL A 132 8.60 0.37 12.05
N ASP A 133 8.86 0.13 10.75
CA ASP A 133 9.92 0.84 10.02
C ASP A 133 9.63 0.95 8.52
N VAL A 134 10.41 1.83 7.88
CA VAL A 134 10.46 2.01 6.42
C VAL A 134 11.60 1.18 5.86
N ILE A 135 11.28 0.09 5.14
CA ILE A 135 12.28 -0.82 4.58
C ILE A 135 12.92 -0.23 3.33
N TRP A 136 12.13 0.48 2.54
CA TRP A 136 12.59 1.14 1.33
C TRP A 136 11.74 2.37 1.02
N LYS A 137 12.35 3.41 0.49
CA LYS A 137 11.65 4.62 0.05
C LYS A 137 12.32 5.25 -1.16
N CYS A 138 11.51 5.61 -2.14
CA CYS A 138 11.93 6.44 -3.27
C CYS A 138 10.85 7.49 -3.54
N TYR A 139 11.09 8.71 -3.05
CA TYR A 139 10.14 9.82 -3.09
C TYR A 139 8.75 9.44 -2.52
N ASN A 140 7.73 9.38 -3.38
CA ASN A 140 6.36 9.03 -3.02
C ASN A 140 6.08 7.51 -3.01
N PHE A 141 7.05 6.67 -3.29
CA PHE A 141 6.92 5.21 -3.15
C PHE A 141 7.64 4.76 -1.88
N ALA A 142 6.98 3.95 -1.06
CA ALA A 142 7.57 3.40 0.15
C ALA A 142 7.14 1.95 0.37
N VAL A 143 8.04 1.17 0.97
CA VAL A 143 7.76 -0.12 1.58
C VAL A 143 7.97 0.04 3.08
N TYR A 144 6.94 -0.21 3.85
CA TYR A 144 6.93 -0.04 5.30
C TYR A 144 6.06 -1.12 5.94
N GLY A 145 6.28 -1.34 7.21
CA GLY A 145 5.53 -2.36 7.91
C GLY A 145 5.99 -2.58 9.33
N GLY A 146 5.56 -3.68 9.93
CA GLY A 146 5.89 -4.04 11.32
C GLY A 146 5.52 -5.48 11.61
N VAL A 147 5.73 -5.88 12.87
CA VAL A 147 5.53 -7.22 13.39
C VAL A 147 4.39 -7.21 14.41
N ARG A 148 3.50 -8.22 14.37
CA ARG A 148 2.54 -8.48 15.44
C ARG A 148 3.25 -9.14 16.63
N ARG A 149 3.16 -8.56 17.81
CA ARG A 149 3.55 -9.23 19.06
C ARG A 149 2.54 -10.27 19.52
#